data_4888185607bb9b914a0c62cfee1f3185
#
_entry.id   4888185607bb9b914a0c62cfee1f3185
#
_cell.length_a   1.000
_cell.length_b   1.000
_cell.length_c   1.000
_cell.angle_alpha   90.00
_cell.angle_beta   90.00
_cell.angle_gamma   90.00
#
_symmetry.space_group_name_H-M   'P 1'
#
loop_
_entity.id
_entity.type
_entity.pdbx_description
1 polymer ?
#
loop_
_entity_poly.entity_id
_entity_poly.type
_entity_poly.pdbx_seq_one_letter_code
_entity_poly.pdbx_strand_id
1 'polypeptide(L)'
;MKKIMHVAEPFATGVLSFLVDLTRQQVEEYEVYILYGVRPLTPDNVSNLFDKRVHLIKIDSFKGAIGTVFNFKAYRDVRRWYIKIDPDIVHFHSSASGFVGRWALPCKKLSAFYTPHGYSFLMRNGTKFKRFLFWLIEYLSAKRSAVTIACSEGEYKEAMKLSKRSTYVNNGINTKNLKSFVRSISKIQHPIKICTSGTDSLSEKSQTF
;
A
#
# COMPACT_ATOMS: atom_id res chain seq x y z
N MET A 1 4.78 -2.48 -25.01
CA MET A 1 4.88 -3.00 -23.61
C MET A 1 3.59 -2.65 -22.91
N LYS A 2 3.03 -3.54 -22.09
CA LYS A 2 1.82 -3.22 -21.30
C LYS A 2 2.17 -2.21 -20.21
N LYS A 3 1.19 -1.38 -19.83
CA LYS A 3 1.36 -0.31 -18.84
C LYS A 3 0.71 -0.68 -17.52
N ILE A 4 1.43 -0.47 -16.41
CA ILE A 4 0.90 -0.59 -15.05
C ILE A 4 0.89 0.79 -14.40
N MET A 5 -0.23 1.18 -13.82
CA MET A 5 -0.36 2.38 -13.02
C MET A 5 -0.63 2.02 -11.55
N HIS A 6 0.35 2.29 -10.69
CA HIS A 6 0.18 2.23 -9.23
C HIS A 6 -0.33 3.57 -8.70
N VAL A 7 -1.20 3.53 -7.69
CA VAL A 7 -1.69 4.71 -6.98
C VAL A 7 -1.46 4.49 -5.49
N ALA A 8 -0.61 5.27 -4.87
CA ALA A 8 -0.16 5.07 -3.49
C ALA A 8 -0.30 6.32 -2.62
N GLU A 9 -1.03 6.20 -1.53
CA GLU A 9 -1.14 7.19 -0.46
C GLU A 9 -1.40 6.45 0.87
N PRO A 10 -0.49 6.48 1.84
CA PRO A 10 0.78 7.22 1.92
C PRO A 10 1.91 6.61 1.09
N PHE A 11 2.85 7.44 0.62
CA PHE A 11 4.06 6.99 -0.06
C PHE A 11 5.25 7.08 0.91
N ALA A 12 5.23 6.23 1.92
CA ALA A 12 6.20 6.21 3.01
C ALA A 12 6.29 4.80 3.64
N THR A 13 7.32 4.56 4.42
CA THR A 13 7.50 3.34 5.23
C THR A 13 7.24 2.03 4.45
N GLY A 14 6.39 1.14 4.96
CA GLY A 14 6.13 -0.18 4.38
C GLY A 14 5.57 -0.17 2.96
N VAL A 15 4.67 0.78 2.64
CA VAL A 15 4.11 0.91 1.27
C VAL A 15 5.18 1.31 0.27
N LEU A 16 6.06 2.24 0.66
CA LEU A 16 7.18 2.67 -0.17
C LEU A 16 8.15 1.51 -0.43
N SER A 17 8.59 0.83 0.62
CA SER A 17 9.52 -0.32 0.49
C SER A 17 8.92 -1.44 -0.38
N PHE A 18 7.63 -1.74 -0.18
CA PHE A 18 6.92 -2.72 -0.99
C PHE A 18 6.92 -2.34 -2.48
N LEU A 19 6.63 -1.07 -2.80
CA LEU A 19 6.60 -0.60 -4.18
C LEU A 19 8.00 -0.58 -4.82
N VAL A 20 9.04 -0.24 -4.08
CA VAL A 20 10.44 -0.31 -4.57
C VAL A 20 10.79 -1.74 -4.99
N ASP A 21 10.46 -2.74 -4.16
CA ASP A 21 10.79 -4.13 -4.46
C ASP A 21 9.91 -4.70 -5.59
N LEU A 22 8.61 -4.38 -5.60
CA LEU A 22 7.67 -4.83 -6.62
C LEU A 22 8.04 -4.28 -8.00
N THR A 23 8.23 -2.97 -8.10
CA THR A 23 8.45 -2.32 -9.40
C THR A 23 9.81 -2.64 -10.00
N ARG A 24 10.81 -3.02 -9.19
CA ARG A 24 12.12 -3.49 -9.69
C ARG A 24 12.00 -4.70 -10.61
N GLN A 25 11.02 -5.57 -10.38
CA GLN A 25 10.78 -6.71 -11.26
C GLN A 25 9.82 -6.34 -12.40
N GLN A 26 8.84 -5.50 -12.11
CA GLN A 26 7.82 -5.13 -13.10
C GLN A 26 8.39 -4.34 -14.29
N VAL A 27 9.44 -3.52 -14.10
CA VAL A 27 10.06 -2.76 -15.19
C VAL A 27 10.74 -3.63 -16.26
N GLU A 28 10.93 -4.91 -15.99
CA GLU A 28 11.46 -5.85 -17.00
C GLU A 28 10.40 -6.20 -18.07
N GLU A 29 9.11 -6.15 -17.71
CA GLU A 29 8.03 -6.59 -18.59
C GLU A 29 7.00 -5.50 -18.88
N TYR A 30 6.94 -4.44 -18.05
CA TYR A 30 5.92 -3.40 -18.07
C TYR A 30 6.52 -2.00 -18.07
N GLU A 31 5.81 -1.07 -18.67
CA GLU A 31 6.02 0.37 -18.44
C GLU A 31 5.30 0.77 -17.15
N VAL A 32 6.05 1.18 -16.12
CA VAL A 32 5.54 1.34 -14.76
C VAL A 32 5.39 2.80 -14.39
N TYR A 33 4.20 3.17 -13.94
CA TYR A 33 3.84 4.49 -13.44
C TYR A 33 3.41 4.42 -11.99
N ILE A 34 3.84 5.36 -11.16
CA ILE A 34 3.40 5.49 -9.76
C ILE A 34 2.88 6.90 -9.52
N LEU A 35 1.57 7.01 -9.25
CA LEU A 35 0.94 8.23 -8.74
C LEU A 35 1.05 8.21 -7.22
N TYR A 36 1.72 9.20 -6.62
CA TYR A 36 2.00 9.16 -5.19
C TYR A 36 1.75 10.49 -4.46
N GLY A 37 1.41 10.38 -3.17
CA GLY A 37 1.29 11.50 -2.24
C GLY A 37 2.49 11.61 -1.31
N VAL A 38 3.01 12.82 -1.12
CA VAL A 38 4.11 13.08 -0.19
C VAL A 38 3.58 13.18 1.24
N ARG A 39 4.29 12.58 2.19
CA ARG A 39 4.05 12.59 3.64
C ARG A 39 5.30 13.02 4.39
N PRO A 40 5.21 13.41 5.66
CA PRO A 40 6.39 13.79 6.44
C PRO A 40 7.49 12.72 6.48
N LEU A 41 7.11 11.44 6.36
CA LEU A 41 8.05 10.31 6.33
C LEU A 41 8.43 9.87 4.90
N THR A 42 8.00 10.59 3.86
CA THR A 42 8.46 10.34 2.49
C THR A 42 9.87 10.92 2.35
N PRO A 43 10.88 10.16 1.93
CA PRO A 43 12.22 10.67 1.71
C PRO A 43 12.25 11.79 0.66
N ASP A 44 13.06 12.84 0.86
CA ASP A 44 13.18 13.96 -0.10
C ASP A 44 13.67 13.49 -1.48
N ASN A 45 14.55 12.51 -1.49
CA ASN A 45 15.16 11.94 -2.70
C ASN A 45 14.53 10.59 -3.07
N VAL A 46 13.21 10.44 -2.91
CA VAL A 46 12.48 9.19 -3.13
C VAL A 46 12.72 8.59 -4.52
N SER A 47 12.98 9.40 -5.54
CA SER A 47 13.30 8.93 -6.90
C SER A 47 14.54 8.05 -6.97
N ASN A 48 15.51 8.24 -6.08
CA ASN A 48 16.74 7.45 -6.06
C ASN A 48 16.53 6.01 -5.56
N LEU A 49 15.38 5.71 -4.98
CA LEU A 49 15.03 4.37 -4.49
C LEU A 49 14.50 3.47 -5.61
N PHE A 50 14.04 4.06 -6.71
CA PHE A 50 13.42 3.34 -7.83
C PHE A 50 14.37 3.17 -9.01
N ASP A 51 14.11 2.15 -9.84
CA ASP A 51 14.72 2.04 -11.15
C ASP A 51 14.35 3.28 -12.00
N LYS A 52 15.29 3.76 -12.80
CA LYS A 52 15.12 4.96 -13.64
C LYS A 52 13.99 4.83 -14.68
N ARG A 53 13.57 3.62 -14.97
CA ARG A 53 12.45 3.31 -15.89
C ARG A 53 11.08 3.49 -15.23
N VAL A 54 11.00 3.66 -13.90
CA VAL A 54 9.75 3.92 -13.19
C VAL A 54 9.38 5.40 -13.30
N HIS A 55 8.20 5.68 -13.81
CA HIS A 55 7.68 7.03 -13.93
C HIS A 55 6.99 7.46 -12.61
N LEU A 56 7.65 8.29 -11.82
CA LEU A 56 7.11 8.82 -10.57
C LEU A 56 6.33 10.12 -10.81
N ILE A 57 5.06 10.14 -10.40
CA ILE A 57 4.13 11.26 -10.61
C ILE A 57 3.58 11.70 -9.26
N LYS A 58 4.05 12.84 -8.77
CA LYS A 58 3.56 13.45 -7.53
C LYS A 58 2.15 14.01 -7.72
N ILE A 59 1.25 13.68 -6.81
CA ILE A 59 -0.15 14.15 -6.78
C ILE A 59 -0.33 15.09 -5.58
N ASP A 60 -0.33 16.38 -5.82
CA ASP A 60 -0.42 17.40 -4.76
C ASP A 60 -1.79 17.43 -4.06
N SER A 61 -2.82 16.85 -4.67
CA SER A 61 -4.14 16.71 -4.06
C SER A 61 -4.24 15.58 -3.04
N PHE A 62 -3.22 14.74 -2.89
CA PHE A 62 -3.14 13.74 -1.83
C PHE A 62 -2.68 14.43 -0.52
N LYS A 63 -3.64 14.72 0.35
CA LYS A 63 -3.45 15.55 1.57
C LYS A 63 -3.61 14.75 2.87
N GLY A 64 -3.14 13.52 2.90
CA GLY A 64 -3.37 12.64 4.02
C GLY A 64 -4.59 11.73 3.84
N ALA A 65 -4.68 10.64 4.63
CA ALA A 65 -5.70 9.62 4.44
C ALA A 65 -7.13 10.23 4.34
N ILE A 66 -7.57 10.94 5.38
CA ILE A 66 -8.89 11.57 5.43
C ILE A 66 -8.97 12.74 4.44
N GLY A 67 -7.94 13.60 4.41
CA GLY A 67 -7.91 14.75 3.50
C GLY A 67 -7.96 14.34 2.02
N THR A 68 -7.33 13.24 1.65
CA THR A 68 -7.37 12.69 0.28
C THR A 68 -8.75 12.16 -0.09
N VAL A 69 -9.39 11.43 0.81
CA VAL A 69 -10.73 10.84 0.59
C VAL A 69 -11.80 11.91 0.34
N PHE A 70 -11.75 13.02 1.07
CA PHE A 70 -12.71 14.13 0.92
C PHE A 70 -12.29 15.21 -0.09
N ASN A 71 -11.17 15.02 -0.79
CA ASN A 71 -10.68 15.98 -1.78
C ASN A 71 -11.10 15.60 -3.20
N PHE A 72 -12.15 16.24 -3.73
CA PHE A 72 -12.62 16.01 -5.11
C PHE A 72 -11.54 16.19 -6.17
N LYS A 73 -10.54 17.03 -5.91
CA LYS A 73 -9.38 17.19 -6.81
C LYS A 73 -8.59 15.89 -6.93
N ALA A 74 -8.48 15.09 -5.85
CA ALA A 74 -7.77 13.81 -5.89
C ALA A 74 -8.41 12.83 -6.89
N TYR A 75 -9.74 12.74 -6.92
CA TYR A 75 -10.46 11.89 -7.88
C TYR A 75 -10.23 12.36 -9.33
N ARG A 76 -10.26 13.68 -9.53
CA ARG A 76 -10.05 14.28 -10.85
C ARG A 76 -8.61 14.09 -11.33
N ASP A 77 -7.64 14.24 -10.45
CA ASP A 77 -6.22 14.05 -10.76
C ASP A 77 -5.91 12.59 -11.10
N VAL A 78 -6.41 11.62 -10.31
CA VAL A 78 -6.28 10.18 -10.61
C VAL A 78 -6.91 9.85 -11.96
N ARG A 79 -8.13 10.34 -12.22
CA ARG A 79 -8.82 10.10 -13.52
C ARG A 79 -8.07 10.74 -14.69
N ARG A 80 -7.54 11.96 -14.52
CA ARG A 80 -6.76 12.66 -15.56
C ARG A 80 -5.51 11.86 -15.93
N TRP A 81 -4.78 11.38 -14.94
CA TRP A 81 -3.58 10.59 -15.18
C TRP A 81 -3.90 9.22 -15.76
N TYR A 82 -4.98 8.59 -15.32
CA TYR A 82 -5.48 7.36 -15.93
C TYR A 82 -5.74 7.53 -17.45
N ILE A 83 -6.44 8.59 -17.85
CA ILE A 83 -6.70 8.89 -19.26
C ILE A 83 -5.40 9.18 -20.02
N LYS A 84 -4.46 9.92 -19.39
CA LYS A 84 -3.18 10.29 -20.04
C LYS A 84 -2.25 9.10 -20.22
N ILE A 85 -2.18 8.20 -19.25
CA ILE A 85 -1.30 7.02 -19.26
C ILE A 85 -1.91 5.90 -20.12
N ASP A 86 -3.23 5.76 -20.06
CA ASP A 86 -4.00 4.65 -20.66
C ASP A 86 -3.42 3.28 -20.25
N PRO A 87 -3.49 2.94 -18.94
CA PRO A 87 -2.86 1.73 -18.42
C PRO A 87 -3.71 0.50 -18.66
N ASP A 88 -3.04 -0.64 -18.93
CA ASP A 88 -3.66 -1.98 -18.99
C ASP A 88 -4.06 -2.49 -17.60
N ILE A 89 -3.26 -2.12 -16.58
CA ILE A 89 -3.44 -2.56 -15.20
C ILE A 89 -3.38 -1.35 -14.28
N VAL A 90 -4.29 -1.33 -13.29
CA VAL A 90 -4.27 -0.32 -12.22
C VAL A 90 -4.22 -1.01 -10.87
N HIS A 91 -3.29 -0.60 -10.00
CA HIS A 91 -3.12 -1.15 -8.67
C HIS A 91 -3.12 -0.04 -7.61
N PHE A 92 -4.10 -0.08 -6.73
CA PHE A 92 -4.26 0.87 -5.63
C PHE A 92 -3.62 0.33 -4.36
N HIS A 93 -2.86 1.17 -3.64
CA HIS A 93 -2.15 0.80 -2.41
C HIS A 93 -2.61 1.64 -1.23
N SER A 94 -3.06 0.98 -0.16
CA SER A 94 -3.65 1.55 1.06
C SER A 94 -5.09 2.07 0.92
N SER A 95 -5.76 2.27 2.06
CA SER A 95 -7.18 2.60 2.12
C SER A 95 -7.54 3.91 1.39
N ALA A 96 -6.72 4.96 1.52
CA ALA A 96 -7.05 6.26 0.93
C ALA A 96 -7.00 6.25 -0.60
N SER A 97 -5.88 5.79 -1.18
CA SER A 97 -5.76 5.67 -2.64
C SER A 97 -6.69 4.58 -3.20
N GLY A 98 -6.90 3.51 -2.44
CA GLY A 98 -7.85 2.46 -2.77
C GLY A 98 -9.30 2.97 -2.84
N PHE A 99 -9.69 3.85 -1.92
CA PHE A 99 -11.00 4.50 -1.97
C PHE A 99 -11.09 5.43 -3.19
N VAL A 100 -10.21 6.43 -3.27
CA VAL A 100 -10.21 7.41 -4.36
C VAL A 100 -10.15 6.74 -5.72
N GLY A 101 -9.25 5.79 -5.92
CA GLY A 101 -9.06 5.11 -7.20
C GLY A 101 -10.28 4.29 -7.61
N ARG A 102 -10.83 3.48 -6.71
CA ARG A 102 -12.03 2.66 -6.99
C ARG A 102 -13.28 3.50 -7.31
N TRP A 103 -13.35 4.74 -6.80
CA TRP A 103 -14.48 5.65 -7.09
C TRP A 103 -14.21 6.57 -8.29
N ALA A 104 -12.95 6.91 -8.57
CA ALA A 104 -12.57 7.73 -9.73
C ALA A 104 -12.61 6.96 -11.07
N LEU A 105 -12.32 5.64 -11.03
CA LEU A 105 -12.11 4.83 -12.23
C LEU A 105 -13.20 3.78 -12.46
N PRO A 106 -13.43 3.37 -13.71
CA PRO A 106 -14.43 2.35 -14.07
C PRO A 106 -13.89 0.93 -13.83
N CYS A 107 -13.59 0.57 -12.57
CA CYS A 107 -12.93 -0.69 -12.20
C CYS A 107 -13.63 -1.98 -12.69
N LYS A 108 -14.92 -1.92 -13.04
CA LYS A 108 -15.64 -3.06 -13.65
C LYS A 108 -15.12 -3.41 -15.06
N LYS A 109 -14.52 -2.44 -15.76
CA LYS A 109 -14.01 -2.56 -17.13
C LYS A 109 -12.48 -2.65 -17.18
N LEU A 110 -11.80 -2.67 -16.03
CA LEU A 110 -10.36 -2.60 -15.92
C LEU A 110 -9.81 -3.84 -15.21
N SER A 111 -8.55 -4.17 -15.50
CA SER A 111 -7.73 -5.04 -14.63
C SER A 111 -7.28 -4.23 -13.41
N ALA A 112 -8.19 -4.08 -12.44
CA ALA A 112 -8.00 -3.26 -11.25
C ALA A 112 -7.72 -4.12 -10.02
N PHE A 113 -6.65 -3.81 -9.29
CA PHE A 113 -6.22 -4.46 -8.06
C PHE A 113 -6.16 -3.47 -6.92
N TYR A 114 -6.31 -3.98 -5.70
CA TYR A 114 -6.24 -3.19 -4.47
C TYR A 114 -5.51 -3.97 -3.39
N THR A 115 -4.48 -3.36 -2.81
CA THR A 115 -3.75 -3.88 -1.65
C THR A 115 -3.90 -2.92 -0.48
N PRO A 116 -4.59 -3.31 0.63
CA PRO A 116 -4.84 -2.41 1.76
C PRO A 116 -3.60 -2.03 2.56
N HIS A 117 -2.59 -2.91 2.65
CA HIS A 117 -1.41 -2.73 3.53
C HIS A 117 -1.78 -2.43 5.00
N GLY A 118 -2.75 -3.17 5.51
CA GLY A 118 -3.36 -2.94 6.81
C GLY A 118 -4.63 -2.09 6.70
N TYR A 119 -5.79 -2.72 6.97
CA TYR A 119 -7.05 -2.01 6.95
C TYR A 119 -7.16 -0.98 8.07
N SER A 120 -7.53 0.26 7.74
CA SER A 120 -7.68 1.35 8.72
C SER A 120 -8.74 1.06 9.79
N PHE A 121 -9.76 0.23 9.51
CA PHE A 121 -10.77 -0.15 10.51
C PHE A 121 -10.26 -1.15 11.55
N LEU A 122 -9.11 -1.78 11.34
CA LEU A 122 -8.47 -2.69 12.31
C LEU A 122 -7.58 -1.95 13.31
N MET A 123 -7.28 -0.67 13.10
CA MET A 123 -6.46 0.13 14.00
C MET A 123 -7.09 0.22 15.40
N ARG A 124 -6.33 -0.17 16.45
CA ARG A 124 -6.81 -0.22 17.84
C ARG A 124 -6.98 1.16 18.47
N ASN A 125 -6.25 2.16 18.03
CA ASN A 125 -6.26 3.54 18.57
C ASN A 125 -7.42 4.41 18.07
N GLY A 126 -8.34 3.86 17.27
CA GLY A 126 -9.54 4.56 16.80
C GLY A 126 -10.78 4.27 17.66
N THR A 127 -11.68 5.27 17.78
CA THR A 127 -12.99 5.05 18.40
C THR A 127 -13.79 3.99 17.64
N LYS A 128 -14.72 3.29 18.30
CA LYS A 128 -15.59 2.29 17.66
C LYS A 128 -16.35 2.87 16.47
N PHE A 129 -16.84 4.11 16.60
CA PHE A 129 -17.53 4.83 15.52
C PHE A 129 -16.62 5.08 14.31
N LYS A 130 -15.40 5.56 14.54
CA LYS A 130 -14.41 5.79 13.46
C LYS A 130 -14.04 4.48 12.73
N ARG A 131 -13.85 3.42 13.48
CA ARG A 131 -13.58 2.08 12.91
C ARG A 131 -14.75 1.56 12.08
N PHE A 132 -15.98 1.72 12.56
CA PHE A 132 -17.19 1.37 11.81
C PHE A 132 -17.31 2.17 10.51
N LEU A 133 -17.02 3.49 10.54
CA LEU A 133 -17.03 4.33 9.35
C LEU A 133 -16.01 3.88 8.32
N PHE A 134 -14.78 3.56 8.74
CA PHE A 134 -13.77 3.03 7.83
C PHE A 134 -14.15 1.66 7.25
N TRP A 135 -14.74 0.80 8.07
CA TRP A 135 -15.27 -0.48 7.59
C TRP A 135 -16.37 -0.28 6.54
N LEU A 136 -17.30 0.62 6.78
CA LEU A 136 -18.39 0.93 5.83
C LEU A 136 -17.84 1.48 4.50
N ILE A 137 -16.85 2.38 4.57
CA ILE A 137 -16.16 2.92 3.40
C ILE A 137 -15.51 1.78 2.60
N GLU A 138 -14.80 0.88 3.25
CA GLU A 138 -14.17 -0.28 2.58
C GLU A 138 -15.21 -1.23 1.99
N TYR A 139 -16.28 -1.53 2.73
CA TYR A 139 -17.38 -2.38 2.27
C TYR A 139 -18.05 -1.83 1.00
N LEU A 140 -18.37 -0.54 0.99
CA LEU A 140 -18.97 0.11 -0.19
C LEU A 140 -17.98 0.12 -1.38
N SER A 141 -16.70 0.36 -1.11
CA SER A 141 -15.66 0.41 -2.14
C SER A 141 -15.35 -0.98 -2.72
N ALA A 142 -15.48 -2.03 -1.92
CA ALA A 142 -15.30 -3.40 -2.38
C ALA A 142 -16.30 -3.80 -3.50
N LYS A 143 -17.48 -3.17 -3.52
CA LYS A 143 -18.48 -3.35 -4.60
C LYS A 143 -18.07 -2.74 -5.94
N ARG A 144 -16.99 -1.97 -5.99
CA ARG A 144 -16.45 -1.33 -7.21
C ARG A 144 -15.60 -2.26 -8.08
N SER A 145 -15.53 -3.55 -7.75
CA SER A 145 -14.99 -4.63 -8.59
C SER A 145 -13.46 -4.70 -8.77
N ALA A 146 -12.64 -3.98 -8.00
CA ALA A 146 -11.22 -4.27 -7.92
C ALA A 146 -10.98 -5.61 -7.20
N VAL A 147 -9.99 -6.38 -7.64
CA VAL A 147 -9.55 -7.59 -6.92
C VAL A 147 -8.69 -7.18 -5.74
N THR A 148 -9.06 -7.59 -4.53
CA THR A 148 -8.24 -7.32 -3.34
C THR A 148 -7.12 -8.33 -3.22
N ILE A 149 -5.87 -7.85 -3.10
CA ILE A 149 -4.69 -8.66 -2.82
C ILE A 149 -4.22 -8.31 -1.40
N ALA A 150 -4.50 -9.18 -0.46
CA ALA A 150 -4.05 -9.02 0.92
C ALA A 150 -2.56 -9.40 1.06
N CYS A 151 -1.85 -8.76 2.00
CA CYS A 151 -0.43 -9.01 2.25
C CYS A 151 -0.16 -10.14 3.25
N SER A 152 -1.21 -10.71 3.83
CA SER A 152 -1.14 -11.83 4.78
C SER A 152 -2.44 -12.61 4.82
N GLU A 153 -2.39 -13.82 5.37
CA GLU A 153 -3.61 -14.63 5.59
C GLU A 153 -4.59 -13.95 6.55
N GLY A 154 -4.10 -13.26 7.59
CA GLY A 154 -4.95 -12.51 8.52
C GLY A 154 -5.71 -11.38 7.84
N GLU A 155 -5.03 -10.60 6.99
CA GLU A 155 -5.66 -9.55 6.19
C GLU A 155 -6.63 -10.12 5.14
N TYR A 156 -6.31 -11.28 4.56
CA TYR A 156 -7.20 -11.98 3.63
C TYR A 156 -8.52 -12.41 4.27
N LYS A 157 -8.49 -12.90 5.51
CA LYS A 157 -9.71 -13.24 6.25
C LYS A 157 -10.63 -12.03 6.41
N GLU A 158 -10.07 -10.85 6.65
CA GLU A 158 -10.84 -9.60 6.72
C GLU A 158 -11.31 -9.14 5.34
N ALA A 159 -10.47 -9.27 4.29
CA ALA A 159 -10.83 -8.95 2.93
C ALA A 159 -12.03 -9.77 2.42
N MET A 160 -12.07 -11.07 2.74
CA MET A 160 -13.17 -11.98 2.36
C MET A 160 -14.51 -11.60 2.99
N LYS A 161 -14.52 -10.93 4.14
CA LYS A 161 -15.76 -10.37 4.75
C LYS A 161 -16.33 -9.20 3.94
N LEU A 162 -15.47 -8.50 3.19
CA LEU A 162 -15.83 -7.33 2.38
C LEU A 162 -16.15 -7.71 0.92
N SER A 163 -15.39 -8.62 0.35
CA SER A 163 -15.53 -9.07 -1.04
C SER A 163 -15.03 -10.49 -1.24
N LYS A 164 -15.80 -11.31 -1.98
CA LYS A 164 -15.35 -12.62 -2.45
C LYS A 164 -14.26 -12.55 -3.52
N ARG A 165 -14.03 -11.37 -4.14
CA ARG A 165 -12.96 -11.11 -5.11
C ARG A 165 -11.68 -10.72 -4.39
N SER A 166 -11.21 -11.61 -3.53
CA SER A 166 -10.01 -11.40 -2.74
C SER A 166 -9.08 -12.60 -2.86
N THR A 167 -7.79 -12.32 -2.82
CA THR A 167 -6.71 -13.30 -2.73
C THR A 167 -5.65 -12.77 -1.77
N TYR A 168 -4.62 -13.55 -1.46
CA TYR A 168 -3.46 -13.01 -0.74
C TYR A 168 -2.15 -13.48 -1.34
N VAL A 169 -1.16 -12.62 -1.19
CA VAL A 169 0.24 -12.88 -1.50
C VAL A 169 1.05 -12.29 -0.36
N ASN A 170 1.79 -13.12 0.36
CA ASN A 170 2.65 -12.63 1.43
C ASN A 170 3.71 -11.67 0.87
N ASN A 171 3.99 -10.60 1.62
CA ASN A 171 5.05 -9.69 1.24
C ASN A 171 6.38 -10.44 1.15
N GLY A 172 7.05 -10.31 0.02
CA GLY A 172 8.41 -10.79 -0.18
C GLY A 172 9.43 -9.80 0.37
N ILE A 173 10.63 -10.28 0.64
CA ILE A 173 11.80 -9.46 0.97
C ILE A 173 12.94 -9.78 0.02
N ASN A 174 13.74 -8.77 -0.31
CA ASN A 174 14.94 -8.99 -1.10
C ASN A 174 16.04 -9.63 -0.24
N THR A 175 16.26 -10.93 -0.41
CA THR A 175 17.25 -11.69 0.36
C THR A 175 18.69 -11.55 -0.15
N LYS A 176 18.91 -10.92 -1.31
CA LYS A 176 20.26 -10.77 -1.89
C LYS A 176 21.23 -10.03 -0.95
N ASN A 177 20.71 -9.09 -0.16
CA ASN A 177 21.48 -8.29 0.79
C ASN A 177 21.56 -8.90 2.21
N LEU A 178 20.89 -10.02 2.48
CA LEU A 178 20.82 -10.63 3.83
C LEU A 178 21.97 -11.61 4.13
N LYS A 179 22.75 -11.98 3.14
CA LYS A 179 23.82 -13.00 3.30
C LYS A 179 24.90 -12.63 4.33
N SER A 180 25.04 -11.35 4.69
CA SER A 180 26.05 -10.89 5.66
C SER A 180 25.64 -10.96 7.14
N PHE A 181 24.38 -11.31 7.45
CA PHE A 181 23.86 -11.28 8.82
C PHE A 181 23.60 -12.65 9.46
N VAL A 182 24.02 -13.74 8.85
CA VAL A 182 23.91 -15.05 9.48
C VAL A 182 24.97 -15.15 10.58
N ARG A 183 24.62 -14.79 11.81
CA ARG A 183 25.39 -15.14 13.00
C ARG A 183 25.14 -16.61 13.32
N SER A 184 26.21 -17.38 13.42
CA SER A 184 26.19 -18.71 14.00
C SER A 184 25.75 -18.59 15.48
N ILE A 185 24.54 -19.03 15.79
CA ILE A 185 24.05 -19.09 17.17
C ILE A 185 24.65 -20.35 17.81
N SER A 186 25.80 -20.22 18.45
CA SER A 186 26.48 -21.34 19.08
C SER A 186 26.00 -21.64 20.52
N LYS A 187 25.35 -20.69 21.20
CA LYS A 187 24.75 -20.89 22.54
C LYS A 187 23.64 -19.89 22.78
N ILE A 188 22.48 -20.37 23.24
CA ILE A 188 21.41 -19.53 23.78
C ILE A 188 21.81 -19.13 25.21
N GLN A 189 22.05 -17.84 25.43
CA GLN A 189 22.28 -17.28 26.76
C GLN A 189 20.96 -16.76 27.33
N HIS A 190 20.67 -17.07 28.56
CA HIS A 190 19.55 -16.49 29.29
C HIS A 190 20.02 -15.24 30.07
N PRO A 191 19.21 -14.17 30.18
CA PRO A 191 17.88 -14.00 29.57
C PRO A 191 17.94 -13.77 28.03
N ILE A 192 16.92 -14.24 27.30
CA ILE A 192 16.78 -14.02 25.87
C ILE A 192 16.44 -12.56 25.62
N LYS A 193 17.26 -11.85 24.85
CA LYS A 193 16.98 -10.48 24.41
C LYS A 193 16.29 -10.52 23.06
N ILE A 194 15.05 -10.04 23.01
CA ILE A 194 14.27 -9.91 21.78
C ILE A 194 14.34 -8.45 21.32
N CYS A 195 14.79 -8.24 20.08
CA CYS A 195 14.79 -6.94 19.43
C CYS A 195 13.75 -6.93 18.33
N THR A 196 12.87 -5.92 18.31
CA THR A 196 11.96 -5.64 17.19
C THR A 196 12.38 -4.34 16.55
N SER A 197 12.33 -4.25 15.23
CA SER A 197 12.50 -3.00 14.50
C SER A 197 11.17 -2.59 13.89
N GLY A 198 10.75 -1.36 14.14
CA GLY A 198 9.52 -0.80 13.60
C GLY A 198 9.60 0.72 13.62
N THR A 199 8.71 1.38 12.90
CA THR A 199 8.52 2.82 13.06
C THR A 199 7.73 3.05 14.35
N ASP A 200 8.22 3.92 15.24
CA ASP A 200 7.51 4.39 16.43
C ASP A 200 6.21 5.10 16.02
N SER A 201 5.17 4.34 15.74
CA SER A 201 3.82 4.86 15.86
C SER A 201 3.47 4.83 17.33
N LEU A 202 2.98 5.92 17.90
CA LEU A 202 2.63 6.18 19.31
C LEU A 202 1.73 5.13 20.01
N SER A 203 1.84 3.85 19.70
CA SER A 203 1.03 2.75 20.23
C SER A 203 1.82 1.60 20.85
N GLU A 204 3.14 1.64 20.85
CA GLU A 204 3.94 0.60 21.54
C GLU A 204 4.43 1.09 22.89
N LYS A 205 3.59 0.92 23.90
CA LYS A 205 4.11 0.74 25.27
C LYS A 205 4.88 -0.57 25.26
N SER A 206 6.17 -0.50 25.51
CA SER A 206 7.04 -1.66 25.76
C SER A 206 6.38 -2.54 26.83
N GLN A 207 5.89 -3.71 26.45
CA GLN A 207 5.58 -4.75 27.40
C GLN A 207 6.87 -5.49 27.69
N THR A 208 7.43 -5.24 28.85
CA THR A 208 8.47 -6.10 29.45
C THR A 208 7.75 -7.36 29.95
N PHE A 209 8.06 -8.49 29.40
CA PHE A 209 7.69 -9.81 29.91
C PHE A 209 8.82 -10.36 30.73
#